data_e9d07f57d37eb6ef6e9d62d3a458e876
#
_entry.id   e9d07f57d37eb6ef6e9d62d3a458e876
#
_cell.length_a   1.000
_cell.length_b   1.000
_cell.length_c   1.000
_cell.angle_alpha   90.00
_cell.angle_beta   90.00
_cell.angle_gamma   90.00
#
_symmetry.space_group_name_H-M   'P 1'
#
loop_
_entity.id
_entity.type
_entity.pdbx_description
1 polymer ?
#
loop_
_entity_poly.entity_id
_entity_poly.type
_entity_poly.pdbx_seq_one_letter_code
_entity_poly.pdbx_strand_id
1 'polypeptide(L)'
;FIKIDDLSQKYLTSNKDFITELGMQKSSAWLIPSQSVIYSNGATIGAISINKYPVCTKQGILGIVPNINVNVEYLYLLMSSSYFSKEVGRIITEGTMKTAYLKDINHIKSPLPSKAQQQNITNLTSSIEKKLSMEQNCLKFLKLQKQHLLRTMFI
;
A
#
# COMPACT_ATOMS: atom_id res chain seq x y z
N PHE A 1 8.80 -0.73 -12.77
CA PHE A 1 9.65 -1.23 -11.69
C PHE A 1 9.42 -0.38 -10.44
N ILE A 2 9.03 -1.00 -9.32
CA ILE A 2 8.54 -0.31 -8.12
C ILE A 2 9.64 -0.20 -7.07
N LYS A 3 9.77 1.00 -6.51
CA LYS A 3 10.62 1.33 -5.35
C LYS A 3 9.76 1.72 -4.16
N ILE A 4 10.36 1.84 -2.97
CA ILE A 4 9.64 2.17 -1.72
C ILE A 4 8.92 3.52 -1.83
N ASP A 5 9.53 4.50 -2.46
CA ASP A 5 8.97 5.86 -2.62
C ASP A 5 7.68 5.88 -3.46
N ASP A 6 7.47 4.85 -4.30
CA ASP A 6 6.23 4.71 -5.07
C ASP A 6 5.06 4.23 -4.20
N LEU A 7 5.33 3.64 -3.02
CA LEU A 7 4.31 3.11 -2.09
C LEU A 7 3.77 4.20 -1.14
N SER A 8 3.50 5.39 -1.66
CA SER A 8 3.05 6.54 -0.87
C SER A 8 1.53 6.69 -0.79
N GLN A 9 0.80 5.93 -1.59
CA GLN A 9 -0.66 5.99 -1.70
C GLN A 9 -1.27 4.58 -1.68
N LYS A 10 -2.55 4.49 -1.31
CA LYS A 10 -3.29 3.22 -1.31
C LYS A 10 -3.24 2.51 -2.67
N TYR A 11 -3.41 3.25 -3.76
CA TYR A 11 -3.37 2.69 -5.10
C TYR A 11 -2.13 3.16 -5.86
N LEU A 12 -1.37 2.21 -6.34
CA LEU A 12 -0.28 2.44 -7.26
C LEU A 12 -0.83 2.61 -8.68
N THR A 13 -0.86 3.85 -9.15
CA THR A 13 -1.42 4.22 -10.46
C THR A 13 -0.35 4.65 -11.46
N SER A 14 0.86 4.94 -11.00
CA SER A 14 2.02 5.31 -11.81
C SER A 14 3.32 4.97 -11.09
N ASN A 15 4.40 4.89 -11.82
CA ASN A 15 5.76 4.69 -11.30
C ASN A 15 6.78 5.42 -12.20
N LYS A 16 7.97 5.67 -11.66
CA LYS A 16 9.03 6.41 -12.36
C LYS A 16 10.00 5.49 -13.11
N ASP A 17 10.27 4.32 -12.57
CA ASP A 17 11.29 3.40 -13.09
C ASP A 17 10.67 2.25 -13.86
N PHE A 18 11.39 1.77 -14.87
CA PHE A 18 10.98 0.67 -15.72
C PHE A 18 12.06 -0.40 -15.77
N ILE A 19 11.69 -1.61 -16.12
CA ILE A 19 12.59 -2.72 -16.41
C ILE A 19 12.30 -3.24 -17.82
N THR A 20 13.34 -3.55 -18.56
CA THR A 20 13.17 -4.17 -19.88
C THR A 20 12.80 -5.65 -19.73
N GLU A 21 12.18 -6.23 -20.77
CA GLU A 21 11.87 -7.68 -20.76
C GLU A 21 13.14 -8.52 -20.58
N LEU A 22 14.23 -8.14 -21.25
CA LEU A 22 15.51 -8.80 -21.08
C LEU A 22 16.06 -8.68 -19.67
N GLY A 23 15.89 -7.51 -19.03
CA GLY A 23 16.28 -7.30 -17.63
C GLY A 23 15.47 -8.17 -16.69
N MET A 24 14.18 -8.32 -16.93
CA MET A 24 13.30 -9.21 -16.15
C MET A 24 13.71 -10.68 -16.32
N GLN A 25 13.94 -11.14 -17.56
CA GLN A 25 14.34 -12.52 -17.85
C GLN A 25 15.71 -12.90 -17.27
N LYS A 26 16.64 -11.95 -17.18
CA LYS A 26 18.02 -12.17 -16.67
C LYS A 26 18.19 -11.86 -15.18
N SER A 27 17.11 -11.57 -14.48
CA SER A 27 17.12 -11.27 -13.03
C SER A 27 16.14 -12.17 -12.27
N SER A 28 16.13 -12.04 -10.96
CA SER A 28 15.13 -12.67 -10.09
C SER A 28 13.81 -11.87 -10.02
N ALA A 29 13.65 -10.84 -10.84
CA ALA A 29 12.42 -10.08 -10.91
C ALA A 29 11.29 -10.93 -11.53
N TRP A 30 10.09 -10.82 -10.99
CA TRP A 30 8.89 -11.46 -11.53
C TRP A 30 7.77 -10.44 -11.70
N LEU A 31 6.90 -10.71 -12.66
CA LEU A 31 5.79 -9.83 -12.97
C LEU A 31 4.61 -10.11 -12.02
N ILE A 32 4.42 -9.20 -11.07
CA ILE A 32 3.31 -9.25 -10.12
C ILE A 32 2.05 -8.80 -10.86
N PRO A 33 0.97 -9.60 -10.89
CA PRO A 33 -0.27 -9.23 -11.58
C PRO A 33 -0.93 -8.02 -10.92
N SER A 34 -1.78 -7.33 -11.67
CA SER A 34 -2.63 -6.26 -11.12
C SER A 34 -3.53 -6.80 -10.01
N GLN A 35 -4.04 -5.93 -9.14
CA GLN A 35 -4.88 -6.29 -7.99
C GLN A 35 -4.13 -7.18 -6.98
N SER A 36 -2.85 -6.92 -6.80
CA SER A 36 -2.00 -7.50 -5.74
C SER A 36 -1.67 -6.44 -4.70
N VAL A 37 -1.31 -6.88 -3.50
CA VAL A 37 -0.78 -5.99 -2.46
C VAL A 37 0.74 -5.94 -2.60
N ILE A 38 1.29 -4.74 -2.69
CA ILE A 38 2.74 -4.49 -2.72
C ILE A 38 3.13 -4.00 -1.32
N TYR A 39 4.05 -4.71 -0.67
CA TYR A 39 4.41 -4.47 0.72
C TYR A 39 5.92 -4.40 0.90
N SER A 40 6.42 -3.35 1.53
CA SER A 40 7.85 -3.22 1.85
C SER A 40 8.19 -3.99 3.13
N ASN A 41 9.12 -4.94 3.02
CA ASN A 41 9.62 -5.77 4.12
C ASN A 41 11.10 -5.51 4.46
N GLY A 42 11.72 -4.56 3.80
CA GLY A 42 13.12 -4.11 4.03
C GLY A 42 13.18 -2.71 4.62
N ALA A 43 14.20 -1.97 4.41
CA ALA A 43 14.60 -0.67 5.02
C ALA A 43 13.46 0.20 5.62
N THR A 44 12.35 0.37 4.92
CA THR A 44 11.12 1.03 5.40
C THR A 44 9.99 0.00 5.43
N ILE A 45 9.92 -0.76 6.52
CA ILE A 45 8.92 -1.83 6.67
C ILE A 45 7.53 -1.22 6.86
N GLY A 46 6.54 -1.76 6.11
CA GLY A 46 5.14 -1.38 6.28
C GLY A 46 4.61 -0.39 5.23
N ALA A 47 5.45 0.14 4.32
CA ALA A 47 4.93 0.86 3.15
C ALA A 47 4.15 -0.12 2.27
N ILE A 48 2.92 0.24 1.89
CA ILE A 48 1.97 -0.68 1.28
C ILE A 48 1.08 0.03 0.25
N SER A 49 0.80 -0.67 -0.86
CA SER A 49 -0.10 -0.20 -1.92
C SER A 49 -0.78 -1.37 -2.61
N ILE A 50 -1.88 -1.10 -3.31
CA ILE A 50 -2.50 -2.03 -4.27
C ILE A 50 -2.11 -1.60 -5.68
N ASN A 51 -1.51 -2.48 -6.47
CA ASN A 51 -1.17 -2.16 -7.85
C ASN A 51 -2.39 -2.25 -8.78
N LYS A 52 -2.56 -1.26 -9.65
CA LYS A 52 -3.63 -1.23 -10.67
C LYS A 52 -3.21 -1.80 -12.02
N TYR A 53 -1.93 -2.07 -12.20
CA TYR A 53 -1.35 -2.67 -13.41
C TYR A 53 -0.21 -3.63 -12.99
N PRO A 54 0.20 -4.56 -13.88
CA PRO A 54 1.29 -5.48 -13.57
C PRO A 54 2.61 -4.75 -13.31
N VAL A 55 3.35 -5.16 -12.30
CA VAL A 55 4.58 -4.50 -11.86
C VAL A 55 5.67 -5.50 -11.48
N CYS A 56 6.93 -5.08 -11.58
CA CYS A 56 8.07 -5.73 -10.94
C CYS A 56 8.55 -4.87 -9.78
N THR A 57 9.11 -5.49 -8.75
CA THR A 57 9.55 -4.78 -7.53
C THR A 57 11.05 -4.95 -7.31
N LYS A 58 11.63 -3.98 -6.60
CA LYS A 58 12.98 -4.07 -6.06
C LYS A 58 13.04 -5.09 -4.91
N GLN A 59 14.21 -5.65 -4.65
CA GLN A 59 14.47 -6.44 -3.44
C GLN A 59 14.07 -5.66 -2.17
N GLY A 60 13.43 -6.33 -1.22
CA GLY A 60 12.88 -5.70 -0.02
C GLY A 60 11.44 -5.17 -0.21
N ILE A 61 10.80 -5.51 -1.33
CA ILE A 61 9.39 -5.24 -1.59
C ILE A 61 8.73 -6.54 -2.08
N LEU A 62 7.71 -6.98 -1.39
CA LEU A 62 6.96 -8.19 -1.68
C LEU A 62 5.73 -7.88 -2.53
N GLY A 63 5.43 -8.75 -3.48
CA GLY A 63 4.14 -8.80 -4.17
C GLY A 63 3.30 -9.93 -3.57
N ILE A 64 2.14 -9.61 -3.06
CA ILE A 64 1.23 -10.56 -2.42
C ILE A 64 -0.02 -10.67 -3.28
N VAL A 65 -0.14 -11.78 -3.99
CA VAL A 65 -1.28 -12.08 -4.85
C VAL A 65 -2.36 -12.74 -4.00
N PRO A 66 -3.52 -12.09 -3.78
CA PRO A 66 -4.59 -12.69 -3.00
C PRO A 66 -5.17 -13.89 -3.74
N ASN A 67 -5.52 -14.94 -3.00
CA ASN A 67 -6.27 -16.05 -3.57
C ASN A 67 -7.76 -15.68 -3.76
N ILE A 68 -8.51 -16.55 -4.43
CA ILE A 68 -9.92 -16.32 -4.78
C ILE A 68 -10.84 -16.05 -3.56
N ASN A 69 -10.43 -16.42 -2.36
CA ASN A 69 -11.22 -16.21 -1.14
C ASN A 69 -10.90 -14.93 -0.40
N VAL A 70 -9.90 -14.19 -0.85
CA VAL A 70 -9.40 -12.97 -0.20
C VAL A 70 -9.64 -11.76 -1.10
N ASN A 71 -10.41 -10.81 -0.62
CA ASN A 71 -10.59 -9.52 -1.28
C ASN A 71 -9.29 -8.69 -1.11
N VAL A 72 -8.77 -8.14 -2.21
CA VAL A 72 -7.51 -7.38 -2.19
C VAL A 72 -7.58 -6.13 -1.30
N GLU A 73 -8.73 -5.45 -1.28
CA GLU A 73 -8.94 -4.28 -0.42
C GLU A 73 -8.96 -4.69 1.06
N TYR A 74 -9.58 -5.83 1.38
CA TYR A 74 -9.56 -6.38 2.74
C TYR A 74 -8.13 -6.75 3.15
N LEU A 75 -7.37 -7.40 2.26
CA LEU A 75 -5.98 -7.76 2.51
C LEU A 75 -5.12 -6.51 2.78
N TYR A 76 -5.29 -5.47 1.98
CA TYR A 76 -4.64 -4.18 2.20
C TYR A 76 -4.97 -3.60 3.58
N LEU A 77 -6.25 -3.56 3.96
CA LEU A 77 -6.69 -3.05 5.26
C LEU A 77 -6.12 -3.86 6.43
N LEU A 78 -6.14 -5.19 6.30
CA LEU A 78 -5.55 -6.09 7.28
C LEU A 78 -4.06 -5.82 7.47
N MET A 79 -3.31 -5.75 6.38
CA MET A 79 -1.86 -5.52 6.42
C MET A 79 -1.47 -4.08 6.82
N SER A 80 -2.40 -3.12 6.65
CA SER A 80 -2.25 -1.74 7.14
C SER A 80 -2.62 -1.58 8.62
N SER A 81 -3.21 -2.60 9.24
CA SER A 81 -3.72 -2.52 10.61
C SER A 81 -2.60 -2.50 11.65
N SER A 82 -2.90 -1.93 12.82
CA SER A 82 -2.00 -1.96 13.98
C SER A 82 -1.74 -3.39 14.48
N TYR A 83 -2.70 -4.30 14.27
CA TYR A 83 -2.53 -5.72 14.56
C TYR A 83 -1.38 -6.31 13.73
N PHE A 84 -1.47 -6.20 12.40
CA PHE A 84 -0.46 -6.74 11.49
C PHE A 84 0.91 -6.09 11.72
N SER A 85 0.95 -4.78 11.93
CA SER A 85 2.17 -4.03 12.24
C SER A 85 2.84 -4.53 13.53
N LYS A 86 2.07 -4.86 14.57
CA LYS A 86 2.60 -5.45 15.81
C LYS A 86 3.16 -6.86 15.59
N GLU A 87 2.46 -7.71 14.82
CA GLU A 87 2.95 -9.05 14.50
C GLU A 87 4.24 -9.00 13.67
N VAL A 88 4.30 -8.12 12.68
CA VAL A 88 5.54 -7.89 11.92
C VAL A 88 6.67 -7.39 12.84
N GLY A 89 6.37 -6.48 13.76
CA GLY A 89 7.34 -5.99 14.74
C GLY A 89 7.97 -7.08 15.62
N ARG A 90 7.25 -8.19 15.86
CA ARG A 90 7.76 -9.33 16.65
C ARG A 90 8.74 -10.22 15.90
N ILE A 91 8.65 -10.22 14.57
CA ILE A 91 9.48 -11.07 13.70
C ILE A 91 10.63 -10.32 13.03
N ILE A 92 10.73 -9.01 13.24
CA ILE A 92 11.84 -8.22 12.71
C ILE A 92 13.13 -8.65 13.37
N THR A 93 14.10 -9.06 12.57
CA THR A 93 15.47 -9.28 13.02
C THR A 93 16.21 -7.95 13.09
N GLU A 94 16.75 -7.64 14.25
CA GLU A 94 17.64 -6.49 14.46
C GLU A 94 19.04 -6.85 13.98
N GLY A 95 19.45 -6.22 12.89
CA GLY A 95 20.78 -6.30 12.29
C GLY A 95 21.15 -4.92 11.74
N THR A 96 22.18 -4.85 10.91
CA THR A 96 22.56 -3.61 10.18
C THR A 96 21.41 -3.02 9.35
N MET A 97 20.46 -3.84 8.90
CA MET A 97 19.19 -3.42 8.32
C MET A 97 18.04 -4.24 8.91
N LYS A 98 17.01 -3.56 9.40
CA LYS A 98 15.77 -4.20 9.85
C LYS A 98 15.09 -4.86 8.66
N THR A 99 14.80 -6.15 8.76
CA THR A 99 14.13 -6.91 7.70
C THR A 99 13.13 -7.88 8.30
N ALA A 100 11.93 -7.93 7.74
CA ALA A 100 10.96 -8.96 8.01
C ALA A 100 11.03 -10.01 6.88
N TYR A 101 11.52 -11.21 7.18
CA TYR A 101 11.67 -12.25 6.15
C TYR A 101 10.32 -12.78 5.69
N LEU A 102 10.22 -13.07 4.38
CA LEU A 102 9.00 -13.60 3.78
C LEU A 102 8.48 -14.87 4.49
N LYS A 103 9.40 -15.77 4.87
CA LYS A 103 9.06 -16.99 5.61
C LYS A 103 8.32 -16.69 6.93
N ASP A 104 8.74 -15.66 7.64
CA ASP A 104 8.17 -15.30 8.95
C ASP A 104 6.84 -14.54 8.77
N ILE A 105 6.76 -13.66 7.78
CA ILE A 105 5.49 -12.99 7.40
C ILE A 105 4.42 -14.02 7.03
N ASN A 106 4.76 -15.09 6.32
CA ASN A 106 3.83 -16.15 5.94
C ASN A 106 3.27 -16.94 7.13
N HIS A 107 3.92 -16.88 8.29
CA HIS A 107 3.45 -17.54 9.52
C HIS A 107 2.56 -16.65 10.40
N ILE A 108 2.36 -15.39 10.03
CA ILE A 108 1.46 -14.49 10.76
C ILE A 108 0.02 -14.97 10.58
N LYS A 109 -0.56 -15.46 11.67
CA LYS A 109 -1.98 -15.86 11.68
C LYS A 109 -2.86 -14.63 11.62
N SER A 110 -3.71 -14.55 10.62
CA SER A 110 -4.56 -13.40 10.38
C SER A 110 -6.02 -13.81 10.27
N PRO A 111 -6.97 -13.01 10.78
CA PRO A 111 -8.39 -13.31 10.65
C PRO A 111 -8.81 -13.27 9.18
N LEU A 112 -9.55 -14.28 8.75
CA LEU A 112 -10.12 -14.34 7.41
C LEU A 112 -11.65 -14.50 7.52
N PRO A 113 -12.41 -13.40 7.56
CA PRO A 113 -13.86 -13.43 7.55
C PRO A 113 -14.42 -14.00 6.24
N SER A 114 -15.72 -14.29 6.23
CA SER A 114 -16.41 -14.66 4.99
C SER A 114 -16.29 -13.55 3.93
N LYS A 115 -16.43 -13.90 2.65
CA LYS A 115 -16.37 -12.92 1.56
C LYS A 115 -17.37 -11.77 1.74
N ALA A 116 -18.57 -12.06 2.22
CA ALA A 116 -19.59 -11.04 2.51
C ALA A 116 -19.11 -10.06 3.60
N GLN A 117 -18.51 -10.57 4.66
CA GLN A 117 -17.97 -9.73 5.73
C GLN A 117 -16.77 -8.90 5.25
N GLN A 118 -15.86 -9.49 4.46
CA GLN A 118 -14.76 -8.73 3.84
C GLN A 118 -15.31 -7.58 2.99
N GLN A 119 -16.34 -7.84 2.17
CA GLN A 119 -16.96 -6.82 1.33
C GLN A 119 -17.63 -5.72 2.16
N ASN A 120 -18.32 -6.06 3.23
CA ASN A 120 -18.93 -5.06 4.13
C ASN A 120 -17.87 -4.17 4.79
N ILE A 121 -16.75 -4.75 5.24
CA ILE A 121 -15.62 -4.00 5.82
C ILE A 121 -15.05 -3.04 4.78
N THR A 122 -14.78 -3.51 3.57
CA THR A 122 -14.19 -2.68 2.51
C THR A 122 -15.14 -1.58 2.04
N ASN A 123 -16.44 -1.84 1.95
CA ASN A 123 -17.44 -0.83 1.60
C ASN A 123 -17.51 0.28 2.66
N LEU A 124 -17.52 -0.09 3.94
CA LEU A 124 -17.55 0.87 5.03
C LEU A 124 -16.30 1.75 5.02
N THR A 125 -15.12 1.15 4.95
CA THR A 125 -13.85 1.90 4.93
C THR A 125 -13.73 2.79 3.70
N SER A 126 -14.10 2.31 2.51
CA SER A 126 -14.15 3.12 1.29
C SER A 126 -15.07 4.34 1.41
N SER A 127 -16.22 4.17 2.06
CA SER A 127 -17.16 5.28 2.29
C SER A 127 -16.57 6.34 3.21
N ILE A 128 -15.87 5.92 4.25
CA ILE A 128 -15.18 6.81 5.20
C ILE A 128 -14.00 7.52 4.49
N GLU A 129 -13.18 6.80 3.73
CA GLU A 129 -12.06 7.36 2.97
C GLU A 129 -12.54 8.40 1.96
N LYS A 130 -13.64 8.12 1.26
CA LYS A 130 -14.26 9.07 0.32
C LYS A 130 -14.70 10.34 1.01
N LYS A 131 -15.41 10.22 2.14
CA LYS A 131 -15.84 11.38 2.93
C LYS A 131 -14.64 12.18 3.42
N LEU A 132 -13.63 11.54 3.97
CA LEU A 132 -12.39 12.20 4.42
C LEU A 132 -11.70 12.98 3.30
N SER A 133 -11.59 12.38 2.12
CA SER A 133 -11.01 13.04 0.94
C SER A 133 -11.82 14.27 0.50
N MET A 134 -13.15 14.19 0.54
CA MET A 134 -14.01 15.33 0.22
C MET A 134 -13.83 16.49 1.23
N GLU A 135 -13.78 16.18 2.52
CA GLU A 135 -13.56 17.19 3.57
C GLU A 135 -12.17 17.84 3.48
N GLN A 136 -11.13 17.05 3.19
CA GLN A 136 -9.77 17.55 2.97
C GLN A 136 -9.71 18.51 1.76
N ASN A 137 -10.38 18.16 0.67
CA ASN A 137 -10.48 19.03 -0.51
C ASN A 137 -11.24 20.32 -0.19
N CYS A 138 -12.36 20.26 0.51
CA CYS A 138 -13.11 21.41 0.97
C CYS A 138 -12.22 22.35 1.82
N LEU A 139 -11.52 21.81 2.80
CA LEU A 139 -10.58 22.56 3.63
C LEU A 139 -9.48 23.26 2.80
N LYS A 140 -8.95 22.56 1.80
CA LYS A 140 -7.95 23.12 0.87
C LYS A 140 -8.51 24.33 0.11
N PHE A 141 -9.72 24.22 -0.45
CA PHE A 141 -10.36 25.32 -1.17
C PHE A 141 -10.66 26.51 -0.24
N LEU A 142 -11.16 26.28 0.96
CA LEU A 142 -11.41 27.35 1.94
C LEU A 142 -10.12 28.07 2.34
N LYS A 143 -9.01 27.35 2.50
CA LYS A 143 -7.70 27.96 2.76
C LYS A 143 -7.24 28.85 1.60
N LEU A 144 -7.41 28.39 0.35
CA LEU A 144 -7.08 29.19 -0.84
C LEU A 144 -7.96 30.44 -0.95
N GLN A 145 -9.27 30.32 -0.70
CA GLN A 145 -10.19 31.44 -0.69
C GLN A 145 -9.82 32.47 0.38
N LYS A 146 -9.52 32.01 1.60
CA LYS A 146 -9.02 32.89 2.67
C LYS A 146 -7.77 33.66 2.24
N GLN A 147 -6.79 32.96 1.64
CA GLN A 147 -5.56 33.63 1.16
C GLN A 147 -5.85 34.66 0.06
N HIS A 148 -6.76 34.36 -0.85
CA HIS A 148 -7.17 35.28 -1.90
C HIS A 148 -7.81 36.55 -1.30
N LEU A 149 -8.76 36.38 -0.40
CA LEU A 149 -9.41 37.53 0.28
C LEU A 149 -8.41 38.40 1.04
N LEU A 150 -7.49 37.79 1.79
CA LEU A 150 -6.46 38.54 2.52
C LEU A 150 -5.56 39.36 1.57
N ARG A 151 -5.22 38.81 0.40
CA ARG A 151 -4.44 39.57 -0.61
C ARG A 151 -5.22 40.70 -1.25
N THR A 152 -6.53 40.54 -1.45
CA THR A 152 -7.36 41.56 -2.11
C THR A 152 -7.85 42.66 -1.15
N MET A 153 -7.92 42.39 0.16
CA MET A 153 -8.40 43.33 1.16
C MET A 153 -7.30 44.22 1.77
N PHE A 154 -6.02 43.81 1.64
CA PHE A 154 -4.88 44.48 2.29
C PHE A 154 -3.80 44.94 1.30
N ILE A 155 -4.19 45.22 0.05
CA ILE A 155 -3.35 45.90 -0.97
C ILE A 155 -3.63 47.38 -0.95
#